data_b3a5c3148b34a01f511669be4bbac522
#
_entry.id   b3a5c3148b34a01f511669be4bbac522
#
_cell.length_a   1.000
_cell.length_b   1.000
_cell.length_c   1.000
_cell.angle_alpha   90.00
_cell.angle_beta   90.00
_cell.angle_gamma   90.00
#
_symmetry.space_group_name_H-M   'P 1'
#
loop_
_entity.id
_entity.type
_entity.pdbx_description
1 polymer ?
#
loop_
_entity_poly.entity_id
_entity_poly.type
_entity_poly.pdbx_seq_one_letter_code
_entity_poly.pdbx_strand_id
1 'polypeptide(L)'
;MEATKTEEPSVSPFAAGLNWSAELHTGDDRMDHTHEEFVTMLNALLLTPPTEQLNLYREFLNHTVAHFEQEDRWMLATGFSEDNCHAGQHATILETMRAVETHYVQGDQEIISRMAEALAEWFPQHAATMDAGLAQHLKSVNFDSETETLADPSVIKNVTMSGCGSVS
;
A
#
# COMPACT_ATOMS: atom_id res chain seq x y z
N MET A 1 10.66 -41.08 -29.18
CA MET A 1 11.51 -40.21 -28.36
C MET A 1 10.76 -38.90 -28.16
N GLU A 2 10.00 -38.81 -27.07
CA GLU A 2 9.32 -37.58 -26.69
C GLU A 2 10.30 -36.70 -25.93
N ALA A 3 10.51 -35.51 -26.45
CA ALA A 3 11.30 -34.48 -25.77
C ALA A 3 10.48 -33.92 -24.60
N THR A 4 10.87 -34.25 -23.40
CA THR A 4 10.38 -33.60 -22.19
C THR A 4 10.80 -32.14 -22.22
N LYS A 5 9.83 -31.27 -22.48
CA LYS A 5 9.97 -29.80 -22.33
C LYS A 5 10.09 -29.50 -20.84
N THR A 6 11.30 -29.29 -20.37
CA THR A 6 11.55 -28.72 -19.05
C THR A 6 11.05 -27.27 -19.07
N GLU A 7 9.89 -27.03 -18.44
CA GLU A 7 9.46 -25.68 -18.12
C GLU A 7 10.45 -25.11 -17.08
N GLU A 8 11.22 -24.11 -17.48
CA GLU A 8 11.97 -23.31 -16.53
C GLU A 8 10.98 -22.62 -15.59
N PRO A 9 11.25 -22.57 -14.27
CA PRO A 9 10.40 -21.86 -13.35
C PRO A 9 10.36 -20.38 -13.78
N SER A 10 9.17 -19.87 -14.06
CA SER A 10 8.92 -18.46 -14.33
C SER A 10 9.31 -17.67 -13.08
N VAL A 11 10.47 -17.03 -13.11
CA VAL A 11 10.90 -16.13 -12.05
C VAL A 11 9.99 -14.89 -12.14
N SER A 12 9.27 -14.59 -11.06
CA SER A 12 8.45 -13.39 -10.98
C SER A 12 9.30 -12.15 -11.29
N PRO A 13 8.79 -11.20 -12.12
CA PRO A 13 9.51 -9.95 -12.39
C PRO A 13 9.77 -9.11 -11.13
N PHE A 14 9.05 -9.41 -10.05
CA PHE A 14 9.19 -8.73 -8.75
C PHE A 14 10.10 -9.47 -7.76
N ALA A 15 10.70 -10.60 -8.14
CA ALA A 15 11.65 -11.32 -7.27
C ALA A 15 12.87 -10.46 -6.84
N ALA A 16 13.17 -9.40 -7.59
CA ALA A 16 14.21 -8.42 -7.27
C ALA A 16 13.71 -7.25 -6.39
N GLY A 17 12.39 -7.21 -6.08
CA GLY A 17 11.78 -6.13 -5.31
C GLY A 17 11.37 -4.91 -6.14
N LEU A 18 10.85 -3.89 -5.44
CA LEU A 18 10.48 -2.59 -5.99
C LEU A 18 11.65 -1.60 -5.84
N ASN A 19 11.91 -0.83 -6.88
CA ASN A 19 12.81 0.32 -6.77
C ASN A 19 12.04 1.56 -6.31
N TRP A 20 12.48 2.17 -5.20
CA TRP A 20 12.02 3.48 -4.83
C TRP A 20 12.50 4.50 -5.88
N SER A 21 11.59 5.15 -6.56
CA SER A 21 11.89 6.06 -7.67
C SER A 21 10.90 7.24 -7.69
N ALA A 22 11.21 8.25 -8.48
CA ALA A 22 10.36 9.42 -8.63
C ALA A 22 8.92 9.10 -9.11
N GLU A 23 8.71 7.94 -9.74
CA GLU A 23 7.38 7.47 -10.18
C GLU A 23 6.47 7.09 -9.00
N LEU A 24 7.06 6.76 -7.83
CA LEU A 24 6.33 6.43 -6.60
C LEU A 24 6.11 7.64 -5.69
N HIS A 25 6.71 8.81 -6.01
CA HIS A 25 6.51 10.04 -5.24
C HIS A 25 5.12 10.62 -5.48
N THR A 26 4.43 10.95 -4.41
CA THR A 26 3.10 11.59 -4.44
C THR A 26 3.19 13.11 -4.39
N GLY A 27 4.30 13.63 -3.86
CA GLY A 27 4.53 15.05 -3.63
C GLY A 27 4.11 15.53 -2.24
N ASP A 28 3.67 14.64 -1.36
CA ASP A 28 3.52 14.86 0.07
C ASP A 28 4.67 14.17 0.81
N ASP A 29 5.51 14.94 1.50
CA ASP A 29 6.75 14.43 2.11
C ASP A 29 6.48 13.35 3.16
N ARG A 30 5.42 13.49 3.94
CA ARG A 30 5.06 12.50 4.97
C ARG A 30 4.56 11.20 4.35
N MET A 31 3.70 11.29 3.34
CA MET A 31 3.22 10.13 2.59
C MET A 31 4.38 9.42 1.90
N ASP A 32 5.24 10.16 1.21
CA ASP A 32 6.39 9.62 0.48
C ASP A 32 7.37 8.90 1.43
N HIS A 33 7.61 9.44 2.62
CA HIS A 33 8.43 8.77 3.64
C HIS A 33 7.81 7.44 4.09
N THR A 34 6.51 7.41 4.37
CA THR A 34 5.79 6.17 4.73
C THR A 34 5.84 5.14 3.60
N HIS A 35 5.74 5.57 2.35
CA HIS A 35 5.86 4.70 1.18
C HIS A 35 7.27 4.14 1.01
N GLU A 36 8.31 4.92 1.26
CA GLU A 36 9.69 4.45 1.22
C GLU A 36 9.95 3.37 2.28
N GLU A 37 9.41 3.54 3.49
CA GLU A 37 9.45 2.52 4.54
C GLU A 37 8.71 1.23 4.10
N PHE A 38 7.51 1.37 3.53
CA PHE A 38 6.73 0.25 3.01
C PHE A 38 7.51 -0.55 1.95
N VAL A 39 8.09 0.13 0.96
CA VAL A 39 8.91 -0.50 -0.10
C VAL A 39 10.14 -1.20 0.49
N THR A 40 10.79 -0.58 1.46
CA THR A 40 11.97 -1.17 2.13
C THR A 40 11.60 -2.47 2.85
N MET A 41 10.51 -2.48 3.60
CA MET A 41 10.04 -3.68 4.32
C MET A 41 9.56 -4.77 3.35
N LEU A 42 8.86 -4.39 2.29
CA LEU A 42 8.40 -5.31 1.24
C LEU A 42 9.59 -6.00 0.56
N ASN A 43 10.63 -5.24 0.21
CA ASN A 43 11.84 -5.77 -0.39
C ASN A 43 12.58 -6.73 0.56
N ALA A 44 12.63 -6.41 1.85
CA ALA A 44 13.21 -7.29 2.86
C ALA A 44 12.47 -8.64 2.93
N LEU A 45 11.12 -8.63 2.85
CA LEU A 45 10.33 -9.87 2.77
C LEU A 45 10.68 -10.72 1.55
N LEU A 46 10.77 -10.08 0.38
CA LEU A 46 11.09 -10.76 -0.88
C LEU A 46 12.49 -11.41 -0.87
N LEU A 47 13.43 -10.87 -0.09
CA LEU A 47 14.79 -11.39 0.06
C LEU A 47 14.94 -12.40 1.20
N THR A 48 13.93 -12.55 2.06
CA THR A 48 13.97 -13.44 3.23
C THR A 48 13.47 -14.84 2.82
N PRO A 49 14.15 -15.93 3.21
CA PRO A 49 13.66 -17.29 2.93
C PRO A 49 12.26 -17.51 3.49
N PRO A 50 11.37 -18.25 2.77
CA PRO A 50 9.98 -18.46 3.17
C PRO A 50 9.81 -18.95 4.63
N THR A 51 10.70 -19.82 5.10
CA THR A 51 10.64 -20.37 6.46
C THR A 51 10.96 -19.36 7.56
N GLU A 52 11.50 -18.19 7.23
CA GLU A 52 11.98 -17.16 8.17
C GLU A 52 11.15 -15.86 8.09
N GLN A 53 10.14 -15.80 7.24
CA GLN A 53 9.40 -14.57 6.92
C GLN A 53 8.41 -14.13 8.00
N LEU A 54 7.91 -15.01 8.86
CA LEU A 54 6.72 -14.74 9.68
C LEU A 54 6.84 -13.49 10.57
N ASN A 55 7.95 -13.35 11.29
CA ASN A 55 8.14 -12.20 12.19
C ASN A 55 8.24 -10.88 11.42
N LEU A 56 9.03 -10.89 10.34
CA LEU A 56 9.15 -9.72 9.46
C LEU A 56 7.81 -9.37 8.80
N TYR A 57 7.02 -10.38 8.44
CA TYR A 57 5.68 -10.18 7.90
C TYR A 57 4.73 -9.51 8.90
N ARG A 58 4.78 -9.90 10.17
CA ARG A 58 4.01 -9.28 11.24
C ARG A 58 4.38 -7.80 11.44
N GLU A 59 5.66 -7.48 11.39
CA GLU A 59 6.12 -6.09 11.44
C GLU A 59 5.65 -5.30 10.22
N PHE A 60 5.73 -5.88 9.04
CA PHE A 60 5.23 -5.30 7.81
C PHE A 60 3.71 -5.09 7.82
N LEU A 61 2.94 -6.06 8.32
CA LEU A 61 1.49 -5.92 8.49
C LEU A 61 1.17 -4.77 9.45
N ASN A 62 1.85 -4.67 10.58
CA ASN A 62 1.65 -3.57 11.53
C ASN A 62 1.97 -2.20 10.91
N HIS A 63 3.06 -2.11 10.14
CA HIS A 63 3.40 -0.90 9.39
C HIS A 63 2.31 -0.55 8.39
N THR A 64 1.81 -1.54 7.64
CA THR A 64 0.76 -1.32 6.63
C THR A 64 -0.55 -0.87 7.26
N VAL A 65 -0.93 -1.42 8.42
CA VAL A 65 -2.09 -0.95 9.20
C VAL A 65 -1.92 0.53 9.57
N ALA A 66 -0.81 0.90 10.17
CA ALA A 66 -0.54 2.29 10.57
C ALA A 66 -0.48 3.25 9.37
N HIS A 67 0.09 2.80 8.25
CA HIS A 67 0.14 3.53 6.99
C HIS A 67 -1.27 3.86 6.47
N PHE A 68 -2.12 2.84 6.33
CA PHE A 68 -3.48 3.03 5.81
C PHE A 68 -4.36 3.84 6.77
N GLU A 69 -4.26 3.60 8.08
CA GLU A 69 -4.95 4.40 9.08
C GLU A 69 -4.55 5.89 9.05
N GLN A 70 -3.30 6.19 8.76
CA GLN A 70 -2.82 7.56 8.59
C GLN A 70 -3.54 8.25 7.41
N GLU A 71 -3.58 7.61 6.27
CA GLU A 71 -4.25 8.15 5.08
C GLU A 71 -5.77 8.22 5.24
N ASP A 72 -6.38 7.22 5.88
CA ASP A 72 -7.80 7.21 6.19
C ASP A 72 -8.18 8.42 7.10
N ARG A 73 -7.35 8.73 8.10
CA ARG A 73 -7.54 9.95 8.93
C ARG A 73 -7.44 11.23 8.11
N TRP A 74 -6.47 11.31 7.19
CA TRP A 74 -6.31 12.47 6.33
C TRP A 74 -7.50 12.64 5.39
N MET A 75 -8.01 11.55 4.83
CA MET A 75 -9.21 11.58 3.99
C MET A 75 -10.43 12.10 4.76
N LEU A 76 -10.70 11.55 5.95
CA LEU A 76 -11.81 12.01 6.80
C LEU A 76 -11.66 13.47 7.20
N ALA A 77 -10.46 13.90 7.60
CA ALA A 77 -10.18 15.27 7.98
C ALA A 77 -10.35 16.28 6.84
N THR A 78 -10.28 15.82 5.60
CA THR A 78 -10.33 16.67 4.39
C THR A 78 -11.57 16.46 3.51
N GLY A 79 -12.62 15.81 4.04
CA GLY A 79 -13.94 15.78 3.45
C GLY A 79 -14.30 14.54 2.63
N PHE A 80 -13.48 13.47 2.68
CA PHE A 80 -13.88 12.17 2.12
C PHE A 80 -14.96 11.52 2.99
N SER A 81 -15.85 10.73 2.37
CA SER A 81 -16.77 9.86 3.10
C SER A 81 -16.02 8.69 3.74
N GLU A 82 -16.56 8.13 4.82
CA GLU A 82 -15.96 6.95 5.50
C GLU A 82 -15.89 5.72 4.60
N ASP A 83 -16.85 5.58 3.67
CA ASP A 83 -16.97 4.48 2.72
C ASP A 83 -16.40 4.80 1.34
N ASN A 84 -15.42 5.71 1.25
CA ASN A 84 -14.81 6.04 -0.02
C ASN A 84 -14.01 4.84 -0.61
N CYS A 85 -13.80 4.84 -1.93
CA CYS A 85 -13.13 3.73 -2.63
C CYS A 85 -11.68 3.52 -2.20
N HIS A 86 -10.96 4.57 -1.83
CA HIS A 86 -9.57 4.47 -1.38
C HIS A 86 -9.48 3.69 -0.07
N ALA A 87 -10.25 4.10 0.95
CA ALA A 87 -10.36 3.35 2.21
C ALA A 87 -10.88 1.91 2.00
N GLY A 88 -11.76 1.70 1.03
CA GLY A 88 -12.24 0.36 0.64
C GLY A 88 -11.12 -0.53 0.10
N GLN A 89 -10.19 0.00 -0.68
CA GLN A 89 -9.00 -0.74 -1.13
C GLN A 89 -8.09 -1.09 0.06
N HIS A 90 -7.83 -0.16 0.96
CA HIS A 90 -7.07 -0.40 2.19
C HIS A 90 -7.66 -1.56 3.00
N ALA A 91 -8.96 -1.53 3.25
CA ALA A 91 -9.66 -2.57 4.00
C ALA A 91 -9.51 -3.96 3.36
N THR A 92 -9.65 -4.04 2.03
CA THR A 92 -9.50 -5.30 1.28
C THR A 92 -8.08 -5.86 1.37
N ILE A 93 -7.07 -5.01 1.23
CA ILE A 93 -5.67 -5.42 1.35
C ILE A 93 -5.37 -5.92 2.77
N LEU A 94 -5.80 -5.20 3.81
CA LEU A 94 -5.57 -5.60 5.20
C LEU A 94 -6.27 -6.92 5.56
N GLU A 95 -7.49 -7.13 5.08
CA GLU A 95 -8.20 -8.40 5.26
C GLU A 95 -7.41 -9.57 4.65
N THR A 96 -6.94 -9.39 3.41
CA THR A 96 -6.11 -10.39 2.71
C THR A 96 -4.80 -10.64 3.44
N MET A 97 -4.10 -9.60 3.88
CA MET A 97 -2.84 -9.73 4.62
C MET A 97 -3.02 -10.47 5.94
N ARG A 98 -4.11 -10.25 6.68
CA ARG A 98 -4.42 -10.99 7.92
C ARG A 98 -4.70 -12.47 7.66
N ALA A 99 -5.38 -12.80 6.56
CA ALA A 99 -5.62 -14.18 6.16
C ALA A 99 -4.32 -14.94 5.82
N VAL A 100 -3.34 -14.26 5.24
CA VAL A 100 -2.01 -14.83 4.91
C VAL A 100 -1.31 -15.39 6.13
N GLU A 101 -1.31 -14.68 7.26
CA GLU A 101 -0.69 -15.18 8.50
C GLU A 101 -1.33 -16.50 8.96
N THR A 102 -2.65 -16.58 8.90
CA THR A 102 -3.40 -17.79 9.26
C THR A 102 -2.98 -18.98 8.41
N HIS A 103 -2.90 -18.80 7.09
CA HIS A 103 -2.49 -19.85 6.16
C HIS A 103 -1.02 -20.27 6.35
N TYR A 104 -0.14 -19.32 6.62
CA TYR A 104 1.27 -19.61 6.90
C TYR A 104 1.43 -20.52 8.12
N VAL A 105 0.74 -20.21 9.23
CA VAL A 105 0.77 -21.01 10.48
C VAL A 105 0.16 -22.40 10.26
N GLN A 106 -0.77 -22.54 9.32
CA GLN A 106 -1.36 -23.83 8.92
C GLN A 106 -0.45 -24.65 7.99
N GLY A 107 0.71 -24.15 7.59
CA GLY A 107 1.73 -24.88 6.86
C GLY A 107 1.99 -24.42 5.42
N ASP A 108 1.29 -23.39 4.90
CA ASP A 108 1.58 -22.79 3.59
C ASP A 108 2.73 -21.78 3.71
N GLN A 109 3.96 -22.28 3.72
CA GLN A 109 5.15 -21.46 3.94
C GLN A 109 5.44 -20.48 2.79
N GLU A 110 4.89 -20.72 1.58
CA GLU A 110 5.12 -19.85 0.42
C GLU A 110 4.12 -18.70 0.33
N ILE A 111 3.08 -18.68 1.18
CA ILE A 111 1.99 -17.70 1.03
C ILE A 111 2.45 -16.25 1.30
N ILE A 112 3.42 -16.04 2.21
CA ILE A 112 3.97 -14.70 2.48
C ILE A 112 4.73 -14.19 1.25
N SER A 113 5.54 -15.03 0.61
CA SER A 113 6.25 -14.67 -0.62
C SER A 113 5.27 -14.28 -1.73
N ARG A 114 4.22 -15.08 -1.93
CA ARG A 114 3.17 -14.77 -2.92
C ARG A 114 2.44 -13.46 -2.61
N MET A 115 2.15 -13.19 -1.34
CA MET A 115 1.53 -11.91 -0.93
C MET A 115 2.47 -10.73 -1.18
N ALA A 116 3.75 -10.87 -0.86
CA ALA A 116 4.75 -9.82 -1.10
C ALA A 116 4.89 -9.51 -2.59
N GLU A 117 4.91 -10.52 -3.46
CA GLU A 117 4.91 -10.34 -4.92
C GLU A 117 3.64 -9.65 -5.41
N ALA A 118 2.47 -10.04 -4.91
CA ALA A 118 1.20 -9.39 -5.26
C ALA A 118 1.16 -7.92 -4.82
N LEU A 119 1.69 -7.59 -3.65
CA LEU A 119 1.81 -6.21 -3.19
C LEU A 119 2.81 -5.39 -4.00
N ALA A 120 3.91 -5.98 -4.44
CA ALA A 120 4.88 -5.34 -5.34
C ALA A 120 4.28 -4.99 -6.70
N GLU A 121 3.32 -5.78 -7.18
CA GLU A 121 2.56 -5.50 -8.40
C GLU A 121 1.48 -4.44 -8.18
N TRP A 122 0.74 -4.53 -7.06
CA TRP A 122 -0.39 -3.65 -6.75
C TRP A 122 0.03 -2.23 -6.34
N PHE A 123 1.06 -2.10 -5.51
CA PHE A 123 1.42 -0.84 -4.85
C PHE A 123 1.76 0.30 -5.81
N PRO A 124 2.55 0.12 -6.90
CA PRO A 124 2.87 1.23 -7.80
C PRO A 124 1.64 1.87 -8.44
N GLN A 125 0.65 1.07 -8.81
CA GLN A 125 -0.58 1.59 -9.40
C GLN A 125 -1.46 2.29 -8.35
N HIS A 126 -1.57 1.74 -7.15
CA HIS A 126 -2.28 2.37 -6.03
C HIS A 126 -1.67 3.73 -5.67
N ALA A 127 -0.34 3.79 -5.51
CA ALA A 127 0.38 5.03 -5.23
C ALA A 127 0.19 6.08 -6.33
N ALA A 128 0.29 5.69 -7.60
CA ALA A 128 0.19 6.62 -8.74
C ALA A 128 -1.24 7.14 -8.99
N THR A 129 -2.27 6.43 -8.54
CA THR A 129 -3.68 6.79 -8.77
C THR A 129 -4.38 7.31 -7.51
N MET A 130 -4.41 6.52 -6.45
CA MET A 130 -5.14 6.82 -5.21
C MET A 130 -4.36 7.77 -4.30
N ASP A 131 -3.12 7.43 -3.99
CA ASP A 131 -2.29 8.19 -3.05
C ASP A 131 -1.85 9.53 -3.65
N ALA A 132 -1.46 9.55 -4.92
CA ALA A 132 -1.13 10.79 -5.62
C ALA A 132 -2.34 11.74 -5.71
N GLY A 133 -3.54 11.19 -5.92
CA GLY A 133 -4.79 11.95 -5.89
C GLY A 133 -5.09 12.53 -4.50
N LEU A 134 -4.88 11.73 -3.45
CA LEU A 134 -5.00 12.19 -2.06
C LEU A 134 -3.99 13.31 -1.76
N ALA A 135 -2.71 13.11 -2.07
CA ALA A 135 -1.66 14.11 -1.86
C ALA A 135 -1.98 15.44 -2.54
N GLN A 136 -2.48 15.40 -3.79
CA GLN A 136 -2.92 16.59 -4.51
C GLN A 136 -4.11 17.28 -3.80
N HIS A 137 -5.07 16.51 -3.29
CA HIS A 137 -6.20 17.04 -2.54
C HIS A 137 -5.73 17.70 -1.24
N LEU A 138 -4.89 17.02 -0.44
CA LEU A 138 -4.33 17.57 0.80
C LEU A 138 -3.66 18.94 0.56
N LYS A 139 -2.86 19.03 -0.50
CA LYS A 139 -2.22 20.28 -0.91
C LYS A 139 -3.23 21.36 -1.30
N SER A 140 -4.29 20.99 -2.01
CA SER A 140 -5.33 21.93 -2.49
C SER A 140 -6.12 22.58 -1.37
N VAL A 141 -6.28 21.88 -0.24
CA VAL A 141 -6.99 22.37 0.95
C VAL A 141 -6.05 22.91 2.04
N ASN A 142 -4.74 22.98 1.76
CA ASN A 142 -3.71 23.38 2.73
C ASN A 142 -3.73 22.54 4.02
N PHE A 143 -3.87 21.21 3.85
CA PHE A 143 -3.73 20.28 4.96
C PHE A 143 -2.25 19.99 5.23
N ASP A 144 -1.85 20.09 6.48
CA ASP A 144 -0.51 19.71 6.93
C ASP A 144 -0.52 18.23 7.36
N SER A 145 0.09 17.36 6.55
CA SER A 145 0.14 15.91 6.79
C SER A 145 1.03 15.52 7.99
N GLU A 146 1.99 16.37 8.38
CA GLU A 146 2.84 16.12 9.56
C GLU A 146 2.10 16.38 10.87
N THR A 147 1.35 17.48 10.93
CA THR A 147 0.59 17.88 12.12
C THR A 147 -0.87 17.40 12.09
N GLU A 148 -1.31 16.87 10.97
CA GLU A 148 -2.71 16.45 10.69
C GLU A 148 -3.71 17.60 10.91
N THR A 149 -3.37 18.82 10.48
CA THR A 149 -4.19 20.01 10.67
C THR A 149 -4.57 20.72 9.39
N LEU A 150 -5.80 21.26 9.36
CA LEU A 150 -6.27 22.19 8.33
C LEU A 150 -6.05 23.63 8.77
N ALA A 151 -5.47 24.46 7.89
CA ALA A 151 -5.32 25.89 8.12
C ALA A 151 -6.68 26.60 8.18
N ASP A 152 -7.63 26.19 7.33
CA ASP A 152 -8.99 26.71 7.30
C ASP A 152 -10.01 25.58 7.11
N PRO A 153 -10.69 25.13 8.18
CA PRO A 153 -11.71 24.07 8.07
C PRO A 153 -12.91 24.43 7.20
N SER A 154 -13.10 25.71 6.85
CA SER A 154 -14.22 26.13 6.00
C SER A 154 -14.10 25.67 4.55
N VAL A 155 -12.90 25.35 4.07
CA VAL A 155 -12.64 24.93 2.69
C VAL A 155 -13.29 23.57 2.35
N ILE A 156 -13.61 22.74 3.37
CA ILE A 156 -14.20 21.41 3.19
C ILE A 156 -15.72 21.37 3.41
N LYS A 157 -16.34 22.50 3.76
CA LYS A 157 -17.74 22.57 4.26
C LYS A 157 -18.84 22.19 3.28
N ASN A 158 -18.59 21.65 2.10
CA ASN A 158 -19.65 21.20 1.20
C ASN A 158 -19.18 20.15 0.18
N VAL A 159 -18.09 19.44 0.46
CA VAL A 159 -17.52 18.47 -0.48
C VAL A 159 -17.48 17.11 0.18
N THR A 160 -18.38 16.22 -0.22
CA THR A 160 -18.25 14.79 0.07
C THR A 160 -17.52 14.13 -1.09
N MET A 161 -16.34 13.61 -0.86
CA MET A 161 -15.52 12.94 -1.88
C MET A 161 -15.60 11.43 -1.73
N SER A 162 -15.89 10.73 -2.83
CA SER A 162 -15.98 9.27 -2.84
C SER A 162 -14.63 8.57 -3.03
N GLY A 163 -13.63 9.28 -3.51
CA GLY A 163 -12.31 8.70 -3.85
C GLY A 163 -12.31 7.73 -5.04
N CYS A 164 -13.46 7.52 -5.69
CA CYS A 164 -13.61 6.61 -6.83
C CYS A 164 -13.43 7.30 -8.19
N GLY A 165 -13.30 8.60 -8.21
CA GLY A 165 -13.22 9.37 -9.45
C GLY A 165 -11.78 9.64 -9.84
N SER A 166 -11.43 9.37 -11.11
CA SER A 166 -10.35 10.08 -11.75
C SER A 166 -10.57 11.57 -11.52
N VAL A 167 -9.53 12.24 -11.08
CA VAL A 167 -9.53 13.70 -11.04
C VAL A 167 -9.70 14.17 -12.47
N SER A 168 -10.86 14.71 -12.76
CA SER A 168 -11.12 15.38 -14.03
C SER A 168 -10.54 16.78 -13.96
#